data_5dc3b0190d60ef8d54472ef97d291ce2
#
_entry.id   5dc3b0190d60ef8d54472ef97d291ce2
#
_cell.length_a   1.000
_cell.length_b   1.000
_cell.length_c   1.000
_cell.angle_alpha   90.00
_cell.angle_beta   90.00
_cell.angle_gamma   90.00
#
_symmetry.space_group_name_H-M   'P 1'
#
loop_
_entity.id
_entity.type
_entity.pdbx_description
1 polymer ?
#
loop_
_entity_poly.entity_id
_entity_poly.type
_entity_poly.pdbx_seq_one_letter_code
_entity_poly.pdbx_strand_id
1 'polypeptide(L)'
;LPALNVVGEKEAGTIEQIISRTAEEWARLQDNTLEYDEIADLVHEYNTTVLNNRVSYRDYLGKDRDDVARRYRDAAQELRDNIEYPDDPTDTSYATMLMAAQLNETQAKSLEEQADNNVDDSQSIYLQYEMVEANLVLATKLNLIAYNQKLLSNGLTEENRSLLEAQYQAVQVQASVGSATQTDVLNARQALEQLESTSISDAKETQTLKQQICLAAGWNYDADPVFGELPQVDPAQIAAIDLEADKARALENNYTLKISRRQYENSTSSATRENLQNTIRDNEQNIASDITSKYQSLLEAQSSYNLALTQQAVEAQTLAAVQQRFQTGAASQLEYLQESYNMSSRNTAVETAALSLLSAWETYQGAVNGLASASASS
;
A
#
# COMPACT_ATOMS: atom_id res chain seq x y z
N LEU A 1 -18.72 -17.16 -6.82
CA LEU A 1 -17.67 -17.93 -6.15
C LEU A 1 -18.32 -18.91 -5.19
N PRO A 2 -17.92 -20.21 -5.17
CA PRO A 2 -18.52 -21.16 -4.24
C PRO A 2 -18.09 -20.84 -2.80
N ALA A 3 -19.05 -20.74 -1.90
CA ALA A 3 -18.83 -20.60 -0.48
C ALA A 3 -18.02 -21.81 0.04
N LEU A 4 -16.82 -21.54 0.53
CA LEU A 4 -16.04 -22.53 1.30
C LEU A 4 -16.57 -22.56 2.73
N ASN A 5 -17.50 -23.47 3.00
CA ASN A 5 -17.85 -23.84 4.35
C ASN A 5 -16.70 -24.68 4.95
N VAL A 6 -15.87 -24.07 5.77
CA VAL A 6 -14.94 -24.81 6.64
C VAL A 6 -15.51 -24.79 8.05
N VAL A 7 -16.23 -25.86 8.38
CA VAL A 7 -16.59 -26.16 9.77
C VAL A 7 -15.41 -26.92 10.36
N GLY A 8 -14.64 -26.27 11.23
CA GLY A 8 -13.57 -26.90 12.03
C GLY A 8 -13.94 -26.83 13.51
N GLU A 9 -13.95 -27.99 14.16
CA GLU A 9 -14.16 -28.09 15.61
C GLU A 9 -13.08 -27.38 16.42
N LYS A 10 -13.51 -26.72 17.50
CA LYS A 10 -12.65 -26.01 18.45
C LYS A 10 -11.81 -26.98 19.26
N GLU A 11 -10.49 -26.98 19.07
CA GLU A 11 -9.53 -27.35 20.11
C GLU A 11 -8.76 -26.12 20.59
N ALA A 12 -8.51 -26.05 21.92
CA ALA A 12 -7.83 -24.94 22.56
C ALA A 12 -6.41 -24.79 21.98
N GLY A 13 -6.18 -23.70 21.25
CA GLY A 13 -4.92 -23.41 20.56
C GLY A 13 -5.06 -23.02 19.09
N THR A 14 -6.26 -23.07 18.54
CA THR A 14 -6.53 -22.67 17.15
C THR A 14 -6.51 -21.15 17.00
N ILE A 15 -5.53 -20.64 16.31
CA ILE A 15 -5.34 -19.23 15.99
C ILE A 15 -6.15 -18.83 14.71
N GLU A 16 -7.08 -19.63 14.26
CA GLU A 16 -8.16 -19.17 13.37
C GLU A 16 -9.20 -18.48 14.27
N GLN A 17 -9.10 -17.15 14.39
CA GLN A 17 -10.31 -16.40 14.72
C GLN A 17 -11.27 -16.63 13.57
N ILE A 18 -12.22 -17.56 13.76
CA ILE A 18 -13.41 -17.64 12.89
C ILE A 18 -14.13 -16.32 13.15
N ILE A 19 -13.93 -15.35 12.26
CA ILE A 19 -14.71 -14.12 12.28
C ILE A 19 -16.13 -14.56 11.91
N SER A 20 -16.98 -14.67 12.93
CA SER A 20 -18.39 -15.00 12.75
C SER A 20 -19.08 -13.77 12.17
N ARG A 21 -19.24 -13.74 10.85
CA ARG A 21 -19.96 -12.67 10.16
C ARG A 21 -21.43 -13.01 10.03
N THR A 22 -22.27 -11.98 10.13
CA THR A 22 -23.71 -12.06 9.85
C THR A 22 -23.95 -12.25 8.35
N ALA A 23 -25.19 -12.66 8.00
CA ALA A 23 -25.57 -12.77 6.60
C ALA A 23 -25.53 -11.42 5.86
N GLU A 24 -25.76 -10.32 6.57
CA GLU A 24 -25.70 -8.95 6.05
C GLU A 24 -24.25 -8.53 5.76
N GLU A 25 -23.31 -8.82 6.65
CA GLU A 25 -21.87 -8.58 6.43
C GLU A 25 -21.35 -9.40 5.24
N TRP A 26 -21.75 -10.67 5.11
CA TRP A 26 -21.40 -11.46 3.94
C TRP A 26 -21.99 -10.90 2.64
N ALA A 27 -23.22 -10.39 2.67
CA ALA A 27 -23.85 -9.78 1.49
C ALA A 27 -23.11 -8.53 1.03
N ARG A 28 -22.63 -7.69 1.97
CA ARG A 28 -21.80 -6.51 1.66
C ARG A 28 -20.47 -6.90 1.00
N LEU A 29 -19.76 -7.88 1.55
CA LEU A 29 -18.48 -8.35 0.98
C LEU A 29 -18.61 -9.01 -0.40
N GLN A 30 -19.83 -9.37 -0.82
CA GLN A 30 -20.09 -10.07 -2.08
C GLN A 30 -20.80 -9.20 -3.12
N ASP A 31 -21.11 -7.95 -2.80
CA ASP A 31 -21.68 -7.03 -3.78
C ASP A 31 -20.58 -6.43 -4.69
N ASN A 32 -20.93 -5.47 -5.54
CA ASN A 32 -20.00 -4.83 -6.47
C ASN A 32 -19.49 -3.48 -5.94
N THR A 33 -19.57 -3.25 -4.63
CA THR A 33 -19.12 -2.02 -3.97
C THR A 33 -17.93 -2.35 -3.09
N LEU A 34 -16.93 -1.47 -3.02
CA LEU A 34 -15.84 -1.53 -2.06
C LEU A 34 -15.96 -0.34 -1.12
N GLU A 35 -16.45 -0.60 0.07
CA GLU A 35 -16.50 0.37 1.15
C GLU A 35 -15.15 0.42 1.88
N TYR A 36 -14.77 1.60 2.39
CA TYR A 36 -13.46 1.78 3.01
C TYR A 36 -13.23 0.89 4.24
N ASP A 37 -14.26 0.71 5.04
CA ASP A 37 -14.25 -0.12 6.26
C ASP A 37 -14.23 -1.63 5.98
N GLU A 38 -14.59 -2.07 4.78
CA GLU A 38 -14.59 -3.47 4.35
C GLU A 38 -13.24 -3.95 3.81
N ILE A 39 -12.29 -3.06 3.55
CA ILE A 39 -11.00 -3.41 2.93
C ILE A 39 -10.30 -4.50 3.73
N ALA A 40 -10.29 -4.41 5.07
CA ALA A 40 -9.65 -5.42 5.89
C ALA A 40 -10.32 -6.79 5.73
N ASP A 41 -11.64 -6.82 5.72
CA ASP A 41 -12.43 -8.05 5.58
C ASP A 41 -12.30 -8.65 4.17
N LEU A 42 -12.31 -7.81 3.12
CA LEU A 42 -12.11 -8.28 1.74
C LEU A 42 -10.71 -8.87 1.54
N VAL A 43 -9.67 -8.22 2.04
CA VAL A 43 -8.30 -8.75 1.99
C VAL A 43 -8.20 -10.05 2.77
N HIS A 44 -8.78 -10.12 3.96
CA HIS A 44 -8.79 -11.32 4.79
C HIS A 44 -9.45 -12.50 4.08
N GLU A 45 -10.62 -12.30 3.46
CA GLU A 45 -11.42 -13.41 2.91
C GLU A 45 -11.03 -13.80 1.49
N TYR A 46 -10.58 -12.86 0.68
CA TYR A 46 -10.48 -13.09 -0.77
C TYR A 46 -9.08 -12.85 -1.35
N ASN A 47 -8.15 -12.22 -0.61
CA ASN A 47 -6.81 -12.01 -1.13
C ASN A 47 -6.07 -13.35 -1.28
N THR A 48 -5.59 -13.63 -2.48
CA THR A 48 -4.93 -14.92 -2.79
C THR A 48 -3.66 -15.17 -1.98
N THR A 49 -2.90 -14.13 -1.64
CA THR A 49 -1.72 -14.24 -0.79
C THR A 49 -2.09 -14.64 0.63
N VAL A 50 -3.14 -14.01 1.19
CA VAL A 50 -3.65 -14.33 2.53
C VAL A 50 -4.21 -15.76 2.57
N LEU A 51 -4.98 -16.15 1.55
CA LEU A 51 -5.53 -17.51 1.45
C LEU A 51 -4.40 -18.56 1.34
N ASN A 52 -3.37 -18.29 0.53
CA ASN A 52 -2.23 -19.19 0.41
C ASN A 52 -1.43 -19.28 1.73
N ASN A 53 -1.26 -18.16 2.43
CA ASN A 53 -0.61 -18.15 3.75
C ASN A 53 -1.36 -18.99 4.76
N ARG A 54 -2.69 -18.93 4.79
CA ARG A 54 -3.53 -19.78 5.65
C ARG A 54 -3.38 -21.26 5.32
N VAL A 55 -3.38 -21.62 4.03
CA VAL A 55 -3.14 -22.99 3.59
C VAL A 55 -1.77 -23.46 4.06
N SER A 56 -0.73 -22.67 3.81
CA SER A 56 0.64 -22.99 4.21
C SER A 56 0.80 -23.08 5.74
N TYR A 57 0.09 -22.23 6.49
CA TYR A 57 0.15 -22.25 7.96
C TYR A 57 -0.40 -23.53 8.58
N ARG A 58 -1.38 -24.19 7.94
CA ARG A 58 -1.91 -25.50 8.43
C ARG A 58 -0.79 -26.53 8.63
N ASP A 59 0.26 -26.45 7.82
CA ASP A 59 1.41 -27.35 7.92
C ASP A 59 2.30 -27.04 9.13
N TYR A 60 2.17 -25.84 9.71
CA TYR A 60 2.94 -25.40 10.87
C TYR A 60 2.11 -25.39 12.16
N LEU A 61 0.81 -25.60 12.08
CA LEU A 61 -0.09 -25.52 13.23
C LEU A 61 0.38 -26.46 14.35
N GLY A 62 0.57 -25.91 15.56
CA GLY A 62 0.99 -26.63 16.73
C GLY A 62 2.42 -27.16 16.71
N LYS A 63 3.24 -26.83 15.72
CA LYS A 63 4.64 -27.25 15.64
C LYS A 63 5.54 -26.35 16.45
N ASP A 64 6.38 -26.97 17.26
CA ASP A 64 7.47 -26.27 17.95
C ASP A 64 8.69 -26.07 17.03
N ARG A 65 9.73 -25.41 17.56
CA ARG A 65 10.98 -25.15 16.85
C ARG A 65 11.62 -26.43 16.29
N ASP A 66 11.64 -27.51 17.08
CA ASP A 66 12.30 -28.75 16.70
C ASP A 66 11.51 -29.51 15.64
N ASP A 67 10.19 -29.41 15.65
CA ASP A 67 9.31 -29.92 14.59
C ASP A 67 9.54 -29.18 13.27
N VAL A 68 9.69 -27.86 13.30
CA VAL A 68 10.02 -27.07 12.11
C VAL A 68 11.42 -27.44 11.60
N ALA A 69 12.41 -27.54 12.48
CA ALA A 69 13.77 -27.98 12.13
C ALA A 69 13.78 -29.38 11.50
N ARG A 70 12.94 -30.30 12.01
CA ARG A 70 12.82 -31.66 11.45
C ARG A 70 12.36 -31.62 9.99
N ARG A 71 11.42 -30.78 9.62
CA ARG A 71 10.97 -30.64 8.21
C ARG A 71 12.12 -30.27 7.27
N TYR A 72 13.01 -29.38 7.70
CA TYR A 72 14.20 -29.07 6.90
C TYR A 72 15.12 -30.25 6.73
N ARG A 73 15.32 -31.07 7.81
CA ARG A 73 16.13 -32.29 7.75
C ARG A 73 15.50 -33.36 6.86
N ASP A 74 14.18 -33.53 6.93
CA ASP A 74 13.44 -34.47 6.09
C ASP A 74 13.55 -34.06 4.61
N ALA A 75 13.40 -32.77 4.30
CA ALA A 75 13.59 -32.26 2.94
C ALA A 75 15.05 -32.42 2.44
N ALA A 76 16.05 -32.23 3.32
CA ALA A 76 17.45 -32.50 2.99
C ALA A 76 17.70 -33.98 2.66
N GLN A 77 17.08 -34.85 3.46
CA GLN A 77 17.19 -36.30 3.24
C GLN A 77 16.50 -36.71 1.93
N GLU A 78 15.31 -36.19 1.64
CA GLU A 78 14.60 -36.46 0.38
C GLU A 78 15.42 -36.01 -0.84
N LEU A 79 16.11 -34.86 -0.77
CA LEU A 79 17.02 -34.43 -1.84
C LEU A 79 18.16 -35.43 -2.02
N ARG A 80 18.79 -35.96 -0.95
CA ARG A 80 19.85 -36.94 -1.03
C ARG A 80 19.39 -38.27 -1.56
N ASP A 81 18.23 -38.74 -1.16
CA ASP A 81 17.65 -40.00 -1.63
C ASP A 81 17.35 -39.98 -3.13
N ASN A 82 17.13 -38.77 -3.68
CA ASN A 82 16.92 -38.58 -5.13
C ASN A 82 18.19 -38.23 -5.90
N ILE A 83 19.40 -38.26 -5.28
CA ILE A 83 20.65 -38.02 -5.99
C ILE A 83 21.06 -39.29 -6.75
N GLU A 84 21.11 -39.17 -8.06
CA GLU A 84 21.71 -40.19 -8.94
C GLU A 84 23.13 -39.77 -9.29
N TYR A 85 24.11 -40.57 -8.85
CA TYR A 85 25.52 -40.38 -9.23
C TYR A 85 25.80 -41.13 -10.52
N PRO A 86 26.47 -40.52 -11.50
CA PRO A 86 26.80 -41.20 -12.72
C PRO A 86 27.92 -42.25 -12.50
N ASP A 87 27.73 -43.45 -13.01
CA ASP A 87 28.66 -44.56 -12.86
C ASP A 87 29.74 -44.63 -13.95
N ASP A 88 29.45 -44.13 -15.17
CA ASP A 88 30.33 -44.21 -16.32
C ASP A 88 30.91 -42.85 -16.74
N PRO A 89 32.21 -42.58 -16.46
CA PRO A 89 32.85 -41.32 -16.84
C PRO A 89 32.94 -41.05 -18.35
N THR A 90 32.66 -42.05 -19.16
CA THR A 90 32.70 -41.94 -20.64
C THR A 90 31.37 -41.53 -21.25
N ASP A 91 30.29 -41.53 -20.44
CA ASP A 91 28.99 -41.06 -20.90
C ASP A 91 28.98 -39.53 -21.10
N THR A 92 28.38 -39.11 -22.21
CA THR A 92 28.29 -37.67 -22.56
C THR A 92 27.49 -36.86 -21.53
N SER A 93 26.62 -37.52 -20.76
CA SER A 93 25.81 -36.90 -19.68
C SER A 93 26.55 -36.85 -18.33
N TYR A 94 27.69 -37.55 -18.18
CA TYR A 94 28.41 -37.70 -16.90
C TYR A 94 28.64 -36.37 -16.18
N ALA A 95 29.18 -35.38 -16.86
CA ALA A 95 29.50 -34.10 -16.27
C ALA A 95 28.23 -33.36 -15.82
N THR A 96 27.14 -33.44 -16.59
CA THR A 96 25.86 -32.81 -16.25
C THR A 96 25.20 -33.48 -15.04
N MET A 97 25.20 -34.81 -14.99
CA MET A 97 24.67 -35.59 -13.86
C MET A 97 25.46 -35.33 -12.57
N LEU A 98 26.80 -35.32 -12.69
CA LEU A 98 27.68 -35.00 -11.55
C LEU A 98 27.44 -33.60 -11.01
N MET A 99 27.29 -32.60 -11.89
CA MET A 99 26.96 -31.24 -11.47
C MET A 99 25.58 -31.17 -10.79
N ALA A 100 24.57 -31.84 -11.31
CA ALA A 100 23.25 -31.93 -10.70
C ALA A 100 23.30 -32.60 -9.32
N ALA A 101 24.03 -33.70 -9.17
CA ALA A 101 24.24 -34.37 -7.88
C ALA A 101 24.93 -33.44 -6.86
N GLN A 102 26.01 -32.73 -7.26
CA GLN A 102 26.69 -31.76 -6.40
C GLN A 102 25.79 -30.59 -6.01
N LEU A 103 24.95 -30.10 -6.92
CA LEU A 103 23.98 -29.04 -6.61
C LEU A 103 22.96 -29.51 -5.56
N ASN A 104 22.37 -30.69 -5.74
CA ASN A 104 21.41 -31.26 -4.80
C ASN A 104 22.06 -31.51 -3.41
N GLU A 105 23.31 -32.02 -3.36
CA GLU A 105 24.04 -32.17 -2.11
C GLU A 105 24.30 -30.82 -1.43
N THR A 106 24.62 -29.78 -2.19
CA THR A 106 24.81 -28.42 -1.66
C THR A 106 23.50 -27.85 -1.11
N GLN A 107 22.38 -28.10 -1.80
CA GLN A 107 21.06 -27.70 -1.33
C GLN A 107 20.66 -28.48 -0.06
N ALA A 108 20.91 -29.80 -0.01
CA ALA A 108 20.65 -30.61 1.17
C ALA A 108 21.43 -30.11 2.40
N LYS A 109 22.72 -29.79 2.24
CA LYS A 109 23.54 -29.18 3.30
C LYS A 109 23.00 -27.83 3.76
N SER A 110 22.57 -27.00 2.84
CA SER A 110 21.94 -25.72 3.18
C SER A 110 20.66 -25.89 4.02
N LEU A 111 19.85 -26.90 3.71
CA LEU A 111 18.65 -27.23 4.49
C LEU A 111 19.02 -27.75 5.89
N GLU A 112 20.08 -28.57 6.03
CA GLU A 112 20.57 -29.00 7.36
C GLU A 112 21.05 -27.82 8.19
N GLU A 113 21.80 -26.88 7.59
CA GLU A 113 22.23 -25.65 8.26
C GLU A 113 21.02 -24.80 8.69
N GLN A 114 19.97 -24.71 7.86
CA GLN A 114 18.72 -24.05 8.22
C GLN A 114 18.04 -24.75 9.39
N ALA A 115 18.02 -26.10 9.42
CA ALA A 115 17.48 -26.87 10.53
C ALA A 115 18.20 -26.61 11.84
N ASP A 116 19.54 -26.59 11.80
CA ASP A 116 20.38 -26.40 12.98
C ASP A 116 20.30 -24.98 13.55
N ASN A 117 20.11 -24.00 12.67
CA ASN A 117 19.98 -22.59 13.03
C ASN A 117 18.50 -22.14 13.19
N ASN A 118 17.54 -23.05 13.02
CA ASN A 118 16.13 -22.70 13.10
C ASN A 118 15.75 -22.15 14.48
N VAL A 119 15.07 -21.03 14.48
CA VAL A 119 14.50 -20.37 15.66
C VAL A 119 12.99 -20.13 15.53
N ASP A 120 12.42 -20.49 14.38
CA ASP A 120 10.99 -20.33 14.10
C ASP A 120 10.17 -21.51 14.61
N ASP A 121 8.98 -21.19 15.07
CA ASP A 121 7.93 -22.13 15.44
C ASP A 121 6.59 -21.68 14.86
N SER A 122 5.52 -22.40 15.16
CA SER A 122 4.17 -22.09 14.71
C SER A 122 3.77 -20.63 15.00
N GLN A 123 4.15 -20.10 16.15
CA GLN A 123 3.77 -18.74 16.55
C GLN A 123 4.53 -17.66 15.77
N SER A 124 5.85 -17.81 15.59
CA SER A 124 6.62 -16.84 14.80
C SER A 124 6.20 -16.83 13.34
N ILE A 125 5.89 -17.99 12.76
CA ILE A 125 5.37 -18.12 11.39
C ILE A 125 3.98 -17.49 11.26
N TYR A 126 3.10 -17.69 12.24
CA TYR A 126 1.80 -17.03 12.26
C TYR A 126 1.93 -15.51 12.26
N LEU A 127 2.78 -14.94 13.10
CA LEU A 127 3.02 -13.50 13.15
C LEU A 127 3.58 -12.93 11.83
N GLN A 128 4.38 -13.72 11.09
CA GLN A 128 4.83 -13.33 9.75
C GLN A 128 3.65 -13.23 8.78
N TYR A 129 2.70 -14.17 8.81
CA TYR A 129 1.52 -14.12 7.95
C TYR A 129 0.56 -13.00 8.33
N GLU A 130 0.35 -12.76 9.62
CA GLU A 130 -0.43 -11.61 10.13
C GLU A 130 0.19 -10.28 9.66
N MET A 131 1.52 -10.16 9.71
CA MET A 131 2.22 -8.96 9.22
C MET A 131 2.01 -8.74 7.72
N VAL A 132 2.03 -9.82 6.92
CA VAL A 132 1.75 -9.74 5.47
C VAL A 132 0.33 -9.26 5.23
N GLU A 133 -0.66 -9.80 5.92
CA GLU A 133 -2.05 -9.39 5.81
C GLU A 133 -2.24 -7.94 6.21
N ALA A 134 -1.71 -7.51 7.35
CA ALA A 134 -1.79 -6.13 7.81
C ALA A 134 -1.16 -5.13 6.82
N ASN A 135 -0.02 -5.49 6.21
CA ASN A 135 0.60 -4.69 5.16
C ASN A 135 -0.26 -4.61 3.89
N LEU A 136 -0.90 -5.71 3.49
CA LEU A 136 -1.81 -5.72 2.34
C LEU A 136 -3.04 -4.83 2.58
N VAL A 137 -3.62 -4.87 3.76
CA VAL A 137 -4.73 -3.99 4.15
C VAL A 137 -4.32 -2.53 4.08
N LEU A 138 -3.19 -2.16 4.69
CA LEU A 138 -2.69 -0.78 4.65
C LEU A 138 -2.39 -0.33 3.22
N ALA A 139 -1.70 -1.15 2.44
CA ALA A 139 -1.38 -0.85 1.05
C ALA A 139 -2.65 -0.66 0.19
N THR A 140 -3.69 -1.47 0.41
CA THR A 140 -4.96 -1.34 -0.31
C THR A 140 -5.68 -0.04 0.05
N LYS A 141 -5.71 0.35 1.32
CA LYS A 141 -6.24 1.65 1.76
C LYS A 141 -5.49 2.82 1.11
N LEU A 142 -4.16 2.77 1.11
CA LEU A 142 -3.33 3.81 0.50
C LEU A 142 -3.52 3.88 -1.03
N ASN A 143 -3.65 2.73 -1.70
CA ASN A 143 -3.96 2.68 -3.14
C ASN A 143 -5.34 3.29 -3.45
N LEU A 144 -6.35 3.04 -2.61
CA LEU A 144 -7.67 3.64 -2.79
C LEU A 144 -7.64 5.17 -2.60
N ILE A 145 -6.87 5.66 -1.63
CA ILE A 145 -6.62 7.09 -1.44
C ILE A 145 -5.91 7.69 -2.67
N ALA A 146 -4.85 7.04 -3.15
CA ALA A 146 -4.10 7.48 -4.33
C ALA A 146 -4.96 7.47 -5.59
N TYR A 147 -5.84 6.47 -5.77
CA TYR A 147 -6.81 6.41 -6.85
C TYR A 147 -7.73 7.63 -6.85
N ASN A 148 -8.28 8.00 -5.69
CA ASN A 148 -9.14 9.17 -5.56
C ASN A 148 -8.38 10.49 -5.85
N GLN A 149 -7.11 10.60 -5.40
CA GLN A 149 -6.26 11.75 -5.74
C GLN A 149 -6.05 11.87 -7.25
N LYS A 150 -5.86 10.73 -7.95
CA LYS A 150 -5.75 10.72 -9.42
C LYS A 150 -7.06 11.11 -10.12
N LEU A 151 -8.20 10.69 -9.61
CA LEU A 151 -9.50 11.13 -10.16
C LEU A 151 -9.68 12.65 -10.05
N LEU A 152 -9.30 13.25 -8.92
CA LEU A 152 -9.32 14.71 -8.74
C LEU A 152 -8.39 15.41 -9.73
N SER A 153 -7.16 14.90 -9.89
CA SER A 153 -6.19 15.42 -10.86
C SER A 153 -6.71 15.33 -12.30
N ASN A 154 -7.34 14.19 -12.66
CA ASN A 154 -7.93 14.00 -13.98
C ASN A 154 -9.06 15.01 -14.27
N GLY A 155 -9.93 15.23 -13.26
CA GLY A 155 -10.98 16.25 -13.36
C GLY A 155 -10.42 17.65 -13.63
N LEU A 156 -9.39 18.06 -12.88
CA LEU A 156 -8.72 19.34 -13.07
C LEU A 156 -8.03 19.44 -14.45
N THR A 157 -7.49 18.33 -14.96
CA THR A 157 -6.87 18.26 -16.30
C THR A 157 -7.89 18.54 -17.40
N GLU A 158 -9.13 18.04 -17.28
CA GLU A 158 -10.21 18.33 -18.24
C GLU A 158 -10.68 19.80 -18.18
N GLU A 159 -10.74 20.40 -16.99
CA GLU A 159 -11.00 21.84 -16.86
C GLU A 159 -9.89 22.68 -17.49
N ASN A 160 -8.61 22.28 -17.30
CA ASN A 160 -7.47 22.93 -17.93
C ASN A 160 -7.51 22.81 -19.47
N ARG A 161 -7.98 21.67 -20.01
CA ARG A 161 -8.20 21.49 -21.44
C ARG A 161 -9.13 22.58 -21.98
N SER A 162 -10.26 22.79 -21.32
CA SER A 162 -11.24 23.80 -21.73
C SER A 162 -10.66 25.22 -21.73
N LEU A 163 -9.82 25.55 -20.75
CA LEU A 163 -9.11 26.83 -20.69
C LEU A 163 -8.09 26.97 -21.83
N LEU A 164 -7.25 25.96 -22.07
CA LEU A 164 -6.25 25.97 -23.13
C LEU A 164 -6.88 26.03 -24.53
N GLU A 165 -8.02 25.38 -24.72
CA GLU A 165 -8.80 25.50 -25.99
C GLU A 165 -9.29 26.92 -26.21
N ALA A 166 -9.83 27.59 -25.18
CA ALA A 166 -10.25 28.98 -25.25
C ALA A 166 -9.06 29.91 -25.54
N GLN A 167 -7.90 29.67 -24.92
CA GLN A 167 -6.66 30.40 -25.18
C GLN A 167 -6.17 30.20 -26.61
N TYR A 168 -6.18 28.99 -27.13
CA TYR A 168 -5.79 28.65 -28.48
C TYR A 168 -6.68 29.36 -29.51
N GLN A 169 -8.00 29.32 -29.30
CA GLN A 169 -8.96 30.06 -30.18
C GLN A 169 -8.72 31.56 -30.13
N ALA A 170 -8.48 32.14 -28.96
CA ALA A 170 -8.18 33.58 -28.82
C ALA A 170 -6.91 33.96 -29.58
N VAL A 171 -5.83 33.16 -29.47
CA VAL A 171 -4.57 33.41 -30.18
C VAL A 171 -4.75 33.28 -31.72
N GLN A 172 -5.55 32.30 -32.18
CA GLN A 172 -5.87 32.18 -33.62
C GLN A 172 -6.58 33.43 -34.17
N VAL A 173 -7.58 33.93 -33.41
CA VAL A 173 -8.27 35.20 -33.82
C VAL A 173 -7.27 36.37 -33.82
N GLN A 174 -6.43 36.50 -32.83
CA GLN A 174 -5.39 37.54 -32.76
C GLN A 174 -4.39 37.44 -33.92
N ALA A 175 -3.98 36.23 -34.31
CA ALA A 175 -3.10 36.00 -35.44
C ALA A 175 -3.79 36.37 -36.76
N SER A 176 -5.09 36.11 -36.91
CA SER A 176 -5.85 36.47 -38.14
C SER A 176 -5.92 37.96 -38.38
N VAL A 177 -5.86 38.79 -37.34
CA VAL A 177 -5.86 40.26 -37.41
C VAL A 177 -4.46 40.88 -37.27
N GLY A 178 -3.40 40.04 -37.21
CA GLY A 178 -2.00 40.46 -37.16
C GLY A 178 -1.51 40.92 -35.79
N SER A 179 -2.25 40.65 -34.71
CA SER A 179 -1.89 41.00 -33.32
C SER A 179 -1.20 39.87 -32.55
N ALA A 180 -1.08 38.67 -33.14
CA ALA A 180 -0.25 37.58 -32.67
C ALA A 180 0.54 36.95 -33.82
N THR A 181 1.62 36.23 -33.50
CA THR A 181 2.47 35.56 -34.49
C THR A 181 2.02 34.10 -34.72
N GLN A 182 2.43 33.53 -35.88
CA GLN A 182 2.23 32.09 -36.13
C GLN A 182 2.94 31.22 -35.04
N THR A 183 4.04 31.71 -34.47
CA THR A 183 4.72 31.05 -33.36
C THR A 183 3.84 30.99 -32.12
N ASP A 184 3.07 32.03 -31.82
CA ASP A 184 2.14 32.05 -30.69
C ASP A 184 1.04 30.99 -30.84
N VAL A 185 0.51 30.85 -32.09
CA VAL A 185 -0.48 29.83 -32.43
C VAL A 185 0.09 28.42 -32.24
N LEU A 186 1.34 28.17 -32.67
CA LEU A 186 2.01 26.90 -32.53
C LEU A 186 2.28 26.58 -31.04
N ASN A 187 2.70 27.54 -30.22
CA ASN A 187 2.92 27.38 -28.79
C ASN A 187 1.61 27.01 -28.05
N ALA A 188 0.51 27.69 -28.38
CA ALA A 188 -0.79 27.38 -27.78
C ALA A 188 -1.27 25.95 -28.16
N ARG A 189 -1.03 25.54 -29.41
CA ARG A 189 -1.32 24.17 -29.86
C ARG A 189 -0.44 23.14 -29.14
N GLN A 190 0.84 23.41 -28.99
CA GLN A 190 1.78 22.54 -28.25
C GLN A 190 1.34 22.32 -26.81
N ALA A 191 0.81 23.36 -26.14
CA ALA A 191 0.29 23.24 -24.77
C ALA A 191 -0.89 22.23 -24.70
N LEU A 192 -1.80 22.25 -25.68
CA LEU A 192 -2.89 21.26 -25.76
C LEU A 192 -2.39 19.85 -26.02
N GLU A 193 -1.47 19.65 -26.95
CA GLU A 193 -0.88 18.34 -27.26
C GLU A 193 -0.11 17.77 -26.05
N GLN A 194 0.58 18.63 -25.28
CA GLN A 194 1.25 18.24 -24.04
C GLN A 194 0.26 17.81 -22.96
N LEU A 195 -0.85 18.54 -22.79
CA LEU A 195 -1.90 18.20 -21.85
C LEU A 195 -2.55 16.86 -22.21
N GLU A 196 -2.79 16.60 -23.50
CA GLU A 196 -3.35 15.33 -23.97
C GLU A 196 -2.42 14.15 -23.64
N SER A 197 -1.12 14.31 -23.86
CA SER A 197 -0.13 13.30 -23.47
C SER A 197 -0.15 13.02 -21.97
N THR A 198 -0.27 14.06 -21.14
CA THR A 198 -0.38 13.93 -19.67
C THR A 198 -1.68 13.19 -19.29
N SER A 199 -2.81 13.55 -19.89
CA SER A 199 -4.11 12.91 -19.65
C SER A 199 -4.08 11.40 -19.94
N ILE A 200 -3.43 10.97 -21.04
CA ILE A 200 -3.25 9.55 -21.36
C ILE A 200 -2.42 8.83 -20.30
N SER A 201 -1.33 9.44 -19.82
CA SER A 201 -0.49 8.88 -18.76
C SER A 201 -1.27 8.74 -17.44
N ASP A 202 -2.00 9.77 -17.06
CA ASP A 202 -2.82 9.80 -15.84
C ASP A 202 -3.95 8.75 -15.88
N ALA A 203 -4.61 8.59 -17.03
CA ALA A 203 -5.61 7.55 -17.22
C ALA A 203 -5.03 6.13 -17.03
N LYS A 204 -3.81 5.88 -17.53
CA LYS A 204 -3.09 4.61 -17.34
C LYS A 204 -2.76 4.37 -15.86
N GLU A 205 -2.27 5.38 -15.15
CA GLU A 205 -1.96 5.26 -13.72
C GLU A 205 -3.22 4.99 -12.89
N THR A 206 -4.30 5.71 -13.17
CA THR A 206 -5.61 5.49 -12.55
C THR A 206 -6.10 4.06 -12.74
N GLN A 207 -6.00 3.54 -13.97
CA GLN A 207 -6.36 2.17 -14.27
C GLN A 207 -5.47 1.15 -13.53
N THR A 208 -4.17 1.42 -13.42
CA THR A 208 -3.23 0.57 -12.68
C THR A 208 -3.58 0.50 -11.19
N LEU A 209 -3.89 1.63 -10.57
CA LEU A 209 -4.32 1.68 -9.16
C LEU A 209 -5.62 0.90 -8.94
N LYS A 210 -6.62 1.08 -9.85
CA LYS A 210 -7.86 0.32 -9.82
C LYS A 210 -7.62 -1.18 -9.88
N GLN A 211 -6.76 -1.65 -10.80
CA GLN A 211 -6.41 -3.06 -10.92
C GLN A 211 -5.74 -3.60 -9.65
N GLN A 212 -4.83 -2.84 -9.04
CA GLN A 212 -4.18 -3.23 -7.78
C GLN A 212 -5.19 -3.37 -6.64
N ILE A 213 -6.15 -2.46 -6.53
CA ILE A 213 -7.22 -2.52 -5.53
C ILE A 213 -8.10 -3.75 -5.77
N CYS A 214 -8.53 -3.99 -7.01
CA CYS A 214 -9.34 -5.16 -7.37
C CYS A 214 -8.63 -6.47 -7.00
N LEU A 215 -7.36 -6.62 -7.37
CA LEU A 215 -6.57 -7.81 -7.05
C LEU A 215 -6.39 -7.98 -5.53
N ALA A 216 -6.16 -6.89 -4.79
CA ALA A 216 -6.03 -6.93 -3.34
C ALA A 216 -7.33 -7.38 -2.65
N ALA A 217 -8.49 -6.93 -3.15
CA ALA A 217 -9.81 -7.33 -2.68
C ALA A 217 -10.28 -8.71 -3.19
N GLY A 218 -9.44 -9.42 -3.95
CA GLY A 218 -9.75 -10.75 -4.49
C GLY A 218 -10.66 -10.75 -5.72
N TRP A 219 -10.86 -9.61 -6.36
CA TRP A 219 -11.59 -9.50 -7.63
C TRP A 219 -10.69 -9.74 -8.84
N ASN A 220 -11.30 -9.92 -10.02
CA ASN A 220 -10.54 -9.95 -11.26
C ASN A 220 -9.90 -8.57 -11.52
N TYR A 221 -8.74 -8.56 -12.19
CA TYR A 221 -8.00 -7.32 -12.51
C TYR A 221 -8.78 -6.35 -13.39
N ASP A 222 -9.75 -6.85 -14.15
CA ASP A 222 -10.62 -6.11 -15.08
C ASP A 222 -12.03 -5.84 -14.50
N ALA A 223 -12.24 -6.12 -13.20
CA ALA A 223 -13.48 -5.81 -12.53
C ALA A 223 -13.72 -4.29 -12.49
N ASP A 224 -15.00 -3.91 -12.46
CA ASP A 224 -15.46 -2.52 -12.41
C ASP A 224 -16.34 -2.28 -11.18
N PRO A 225 -15.75 -2.32 -9.96
CA PRO A 225 -16.49 -2.05 -8.74
C PRO A 225 -16.76 -0.55 -8.58
N VAL A 226 -17.77 -0.25 -7.78
CA VAL A 226 -18.01 1.09 -7.25
C VAL A 226 -17.17 1.24 -5.98
N PHE A 227 -16.35 2.28 -5.93
CA PHE A 227 -15.64 2.62 -4.70
C PHE A 227 -16.47 3.57 -3.86
N GLY A 228 -16.63 3.23 -2.57
CA GLY A 228 -17.34 4.03 -1.58
C GLY A 228 -16.60 5.31 -1.21
N GLU A 229 -17.25 6.14 -0.43
CA GLU A 229 -16.66 7.38 0.05
C GLU A 229 -15.52 7.14 1.03
N LEU A 230 -14.49 7.99 0.97
CA LEU A 230 -13.37 7.92 1.91
C LEU A 230 -13.69 8.69 3.19
N PRO A 231 -13.27 8.17 4.36
CA PRO A 231 -13.48 8.86 5.62
C PRO A 231 -12.66 10.15 5.69
N GLN A 232 -13.18 11.11 6.43
CA GLN A 232 -12.45 12.33 6.75
C GLN A 232 -11.77 12.18 8.11
N VAL A 233 -10.54 12.70 8.21
CA VAL A 233 -9.80 12.70 9.47
C VAL A 233 -10.33 13.81 10.37
N ASP A 234 -10.77 13.45 11.58
CA ASP A 234 -11.18 14.43 12.59
C ASP A 234 -9.93 15.08 13.22
N PRO A 235 -9.76 16.41 13.09
CA PRO A 235 -8.66 17.13 13.73
C PRO A 235 -8.57 16.93 15.25
N ALA A 236 -9.70 16.65 15.92
CA ALA A 236 -9.71 16.37 17.35
C ALA A 236 -8.98 15.06 17.69
N GLN A 237 -9.04 14.06 16.83
CA GLN A 237 -8.30 12.80 17.00
C GLN A 237 -6.79 13.03 16.92
N ILE A 238 -6.32 13.89 16.00
CA ILE A 238 -4.90 14.24 15.90
C ILE A 238 -4.44 15.01 17.15
N ALA A 239 -5.25 15.96 17.61
CA ALA A 239 -4.93 16.74 18.81
C ALA A 239 -4.91 15.90 20.10
N ALA A 240 -5.61 14.77 20.12
CA ALA A 240 -5.68 13.85 21.26
C ALA A 240 -4.54 12.81 21.30
N ILE A 241 -3.63 12.80 20.31
CA ILE A 241 -2.52 11.85 20.26
C ILE A 241 -1.59 12.06 21.46
N ASP A 242 -1.35 10.98 22.22
CA ASP A 242 -0.27 10.89 23.18
C ASP A 242 0.87 10.08 22.54
N LEU A 243 1.88 10.78 22.05
CA LEU A 243 2.98 10.19 21.30
C LEU A 243 3.76 9.14 22.13
N GLU A 244 3.94 9.35 23.44
CA GLU A 244 4.66 8.40 24.28
C GLU A 244 3.83 7.14 24.56
N ALA A 245 2.54 7.28 24.76
CA ALA A 245 1.63 6.14 24.88
C ALA A 245 1.55 5.36 23.55
N ASP A 246 1.56 6.05 22.42
CA ASP A 246 1.53 5.42 21.09
C ASP A 246 2.85 4.69 20.76
N LYS A 247 4.01 5.24 21.16
CA LYS A 247 5.29 4.53 21.08
C LYS A 247 5.27 3.23 21.90
N ALA A 248 4.75 3.28 23.11
CA ALA A 248 4.63 2.09 23.95
C ALA A 248 3.73 1.03 23.31
N ARG A 249 2.57 1.44 22.75
CA ARG A 249 1.67 0.55 22.00
C ARG A 249 2.33 -0.03 20.75
N ALA A 250 3.06 0.80 19.99
CA ALA A 250 3.76 0.35 18.80
C ALA A 250 4.82 -0.71 19.13
N LEU A 251 5.59 -0.54 20.23
CA LEU A 251 6.56 -1.53 20.70
C LEU A 251 5.90 -2.85 21.16
N GLU A 252 4.70 -2.77 21.73
CA GLU A 252 3.93 -3.96 22.11
C GLU A 252 3.34 -4.67 20.90
N ASN A 253 2.81 -3.92 19.93
CA ASN A 253 2.08 -4.46 18.78
C ASN A 253 2.99 -4.92 17.65
N ASN A 254 4.20 -4.37 17.52
CA ASN A 254 5.05 -4.54 16.34
C ASN A 254 5.32 -6.01 16.00
N TYR A 255 4.96 -6.40 14.80
CA TYR A 255 5.10 -7.79 14.33
C TYR A 255 6.56 -8.24 14.29
N THR A 256 7.46 -7.43 13.72
CA THR A 256 8.90 -7.77 13.64
C THR A 256 9.51 -7.94 15.02
N LEU A 257 9.14 -7.08 15.96
CA LEU A 257 9.64 -7.17 17.34
C LEU A 257 9.08 -8.39 18.08
N LYS A 258 7.80 -8.71 17.91
CA LYS A 258 7.17 -9.93 18.43
C LYS A 258 7.86 -11.19 17.87
N ILE A 259 8.12 -11.23 16.57
CA ILE A 259 8.83 -12.33 15.90
C ILE A 259 10.25 -12.46 16.50
N SER A 260 11.02 -11.37 16.57
CA SER A 260 12.39 -11.39 17.10
C SER A 260 12.43 -11.85 18.57
N ARG A 261 11.47 -11.43 19.40
CA ARG A 261 11.34 -11.87 20.80
C ARG A 261 11.03 -13.37 20.86
N ARG A 262 10.12 -13.86 20.01
CA ARG A 262 9.80 -15.29 19.95
C ARG A 262 11.00 -16.13 19.50
N GLN A 263 11.73 -15.67 18.49
CA GLN A 263 12.96 -16.32 18.03
C GLN A 263 14.05 -16.34 19.12
N TYR A 264 14.14 -15.26 19.92
CA TYR A 264 15.04 -15.21 21.07
C TYR A 264 14.69 -16.27 22.11
N GLU A 265 13.41 -16.44 22.43
CA GLU A 265 12.92 -17.48 23.34
C GLU A 265 13.26 -18.89 22.83
N ASN A 266 13.08 -19.14 21.53
CA ASN A 266 13.33 -20.42 20.87
C ASN A 266 14.81 -20.72 20.67
N SER A 267 15.69 -19.72 20.76
CA SER A 267 17.12 -19.90 20.51
C SER A 267 17.82 -20.69 21.62
N THR A 268 18.63 -21.67 21.25
CA THR A 268 19.44 -22.49 22.14
C THR A 268 20.92 -22.10 22.12
N SER A 269 21.40 -21.46 21.08
CA SER A 269 22.78 -20.98 20.93
C SER A 269 22.98 -19.65 21.65
N SER A 270 24.05 -19.53 22.46
CA SER A 270 24.41 -18.28 23.12
C SER A 270 24.71 -17.15 22.14
N ALA A 271 25.40 -17.44 21.02
CA ALA A 271 25.72 -16.48 19.99
C ALA A 271 24.46 -15.99 19.28
N THR A 272 23.53 -16.89 18.93
CA THR A 272 22.25 -16.53 18.32
C THR A 272 21.40 -15.66 19.27
N ARG A 273 21.40 -16.00 20.57
CA ARG A 273 20.72 -15.18 21.59
C ARG A 273 21.28 -13.77 21.70
N GLU A 274 22.59 -13.64 21.72
CA GLU A 274 23.25 -12.32 21.79
C GLU A 274 22.93 -11.49 20.55
N ASN A 275 23.00 -12.08 19.35
CA ASN A 275 22.62 -11.42 18.11
C ASN A 275 21.15 -10.97 18.11
N LEU A 276 20.24 -11.85 18.50
CA LEU A 276 18.80 -11.51 18.59
C LEU A 276 18.52 -10.44 19.64
N GLN A 277 19.25 -10.45 20.78
CA GLN A 277 19.12 -9.40 21.79
C GLN A 277 19.56 -8.04 21.26
N ASN A 278 20.63 -7.98 20.48
CA ASN A 278 21.07 -6.76 19.82
C ASN A 278 20.04 -6.30 18.78
N THR A 279 19.55 -7.22 17.94
CA THR A 279 18.47 -6.94 16.96
C THR A 279 17.21 -6.41 17.64
N ILE A 280 16.76 -7.00 18.75
CA ILE A 280 15.60 -6.52 19.52
C ILE A 280 15.81 -5.09 19.98
N ARG A 281 16.98 -4.75 20.54
CA ARG A 281 17.30 -3.41 21.02
C ARG A 281 17.30 -2.37 19.87
N ASP A 282 17.89 -2.74 18.74
CA ASP A 282 17.93 -1.89 17.56
C ASP A 282 16.52 -1.69 16.99
N ASN A 283 15.73 -2.76 16.90
CA ASN A 283 14.34 -2.68 16.47
C ASN A 283 13.51 -1.75 17.37
N GLU A 284 13.67 -1.84 18.70
CA GLU A 284 12.95 -0.97 19.65
C GLU A 284 13.26 0.52 19.40
N GLN A 285 14.52 0.86 19.14
CA GLN A 285 14.92 2.23 18.84
C GLN A 285 14.37 2.69 17.48
N ASN A 286 14.47 1.85 16.46
CA ASN A 286 14.00 2.17 15.12
C ASN A 286 12.46 2.36 15.10
N ILE A 287 11.70 1.51 15.76
CA ILE A 287 10.25 1.62 15.91
C ILE A 287 9.88 2.95 16.57
N ALA A 288 10.52 3.30 17.69
CA ALA A 288 10.25 4.56 18.38
C ALA A 288 10.58 5.79 17.51
N SER A 289 11.65 5.73 16.72
CA SER A 289 12.03 6.75 15.76
C SER A 289 11.02 6.86 14.62
N ASP A 290 10.59 5.72 14.05
CA ASP A 290 9.63 5.67 12.95
C ASP A 290 8.26 6.25 13.35
N ILE A 291 7.76 5.91 14.56
CA ILE A 291 6.53 6.50 15.10
C ILE A 291 6.66 8.02 15.22
N THR A 292 7.81 8.50 15.70
CA THR A 292 8.03 9.95 15.81
C THR A 292 8.02 10.62 14.44
N SER A 293 8.68 10.03 13.44
CA SER A 293 8.71 10.52 12.07
C SER A 293 7.32 10.55 11.44
N LYS A 294 6.54 9.48 11.58
CA LYS A 294 5.17 9.41 11.05
C LYS A 294 4.22 10.40 11.73
N TYR A 295 4.39 10.62 13.03
CA TYR A 295 3.65 11.67 13.74
C TYR A 295 3.98 13.08 13.19
N GLN A 296 5.25 13.37 12.94
CA GLN A 296 5.65 14.63 12.30
C GLN A 296 5.04 14.78 10.91
N SER A 297 5.09 13.73 10.08
CA SER A 297 4.46 13.73 8.76
C SER A 297 2.94 13.94 8.83
N LEU A 298 2.26 13.41 9.84
CA LEU A 298 0.85 13.65 10.07
C LEU A 298 0.57 15.13 10.40
N LEU A 299 1.38 15.75 11.26
CA LEU A 299 1.25 17.18 11.58
C LEU A 299 1.55 18.09 10.37
N GLU A 300 2.52 17.71 9.54
CA GLU A 300 2.82 18.40 8.27
C GLU A 300 1.65 18.31 7.29
N ALA A 301 1.04 17.12 7.15
CA ALA A 301 -0.15 16.94 6.31
C ALA A 301 -1.33 17.77 6.82
N GLN A 302 -1.56 17.82 8.14
CA GLN A 302 -2.59 18.67 8.75
C GLN A 302 -2.33 20.16 8.49
N SER A 303 -1.08 20.61 8.62
CA SER A 303 -0.69 21.99 8.33
C SER A 303 -0.92 22.34 6.86
N SER A 304 -0.58 21.41 5.95
CA SER A 304 -0.79 21.56 4.51
C SER A 304 -2.27 21.66 4.16
N TYR A 305 -3.12 20.85 4.78
CA TYR A 305 -4.58 20.93 4.61
C TYR A 305 -5.13 22.29 5.07
N ASN A 306 -4.71 22.79 6.24
CA ASN A 306 -5.14 24.10 6.75
C ASN A 306 -4.66 25.24 5.83
N LEU A 307 -3.45 25.14 5.26
CA LEU A 307 -2.94 26.11 4.30
C LEU A 307 -3.78 26.08 3.01
N ALA A 308 -4.13 24.90 2.49
CA ALA A 308 -4.96 24.78 1.30
C ALA A 308 -6.35 25.42 1.50
N LEU A 309 -7.00 25.22 2.66
CA LEU A 309 -8.24 25.90 3.01
C LEU A 309 -8.12 27.43 3.02
N THR A 310 -7.02 27.94 3.55
CA THR A 310 -6.77 29.41 3.57
C THR A 310 -6.58 29.94 2.15
N GLN A 311 -5.82 29.23 1.30
CA GLN A 311 -5.60 29.61 -0.09
C GLN A 311 -6.89 29.56 -0.91
N GLN A 312 -7.73 28.56 -0.68
CA GLN A 312 -9.05 28.46 -1.30
C GLN A 312 -9.93 29.66 -0.94
N ALA A 313 -9.95 30.07 0.32
CA ALA A 313 -10.74 31.22 0.77
C ALA A 313 -10.27 32.53 0.13
N VAL A 314 -8.97 32.71 -0.09
CA VAL A 314 -8.41 33.89 -0.81
C VAL A 314 -8.82 33.85 -2.27
N GLU A 315 -8.69 32.70 -2.94
CA GLU A 315 -9.05 32.55 -4.36
C GLU A 315 -10.54 32.80 -4.61
N ALA A 316 -11.40 32.34 -3.69
CA ALA A 316 -12.83 32.60 -3.77
C ALA A 316 -13.17 34.12 -3.79
N GLN A 317 -12.43 34.93 -3.02
CA GLN A 317 -12.57 36.40 -3.04
C GLN A 317 -12.10 36.99 -4.36
N THR A 318 -10.99 36.47 -4.91
CA THR A 318 -10.45 36.92 -6.20
C THR A 318 -11.42 36.59 -7.34
N LEU A 319 -11.94 35.35 -7.39
CA LEU A 319 -12.94 34.97 -8.37
C LEU A 319 -14.21 35.84 -8.28
N ALA A 320 -14.69 36.11 -7.07
CA ALA A 320 -15.87 36.99 -6.88
C ALA A 320 -15.62 38.42 -7.45
N ALA A 321 -14.41 38.97 -7.25
CA ALA A 321 -14.05 40.28 -7.79
C ALA A 321 -13.95 40.25 -9.34
N VAL A 322 -13.35 39.22 -9.92
CA VAL A 322 -13.26 39.04 -11.38
C VAL A 322 -14.65 38.83 -11.98
N GLN A 323 -15.51 38.05 -11.36
CA GLN A 323 -16.88 37.83 -11.77
C GLN A 323 -17.69 39.14 -11.85
N GLN A 324 -17.55 40.01 -10.85
CA GLN A 324 -18.19 41.33 -10.83
C GLN A 324 -17.68 42.23 -11.98
N ARG A 325 -16.35 42.21 -12.20
CA ARG A 325 -15.74 42.94 -13.33
C ARG A 325 -16.21 42.41 -14.69
N PHE A 326 -16.33 41.11 -14.82
CA PHE A 326 -16.84 40.46 -16.04
C PHE A 326 -18.29 40.84 -16.31
N GLN A 327 -19.17 40.84 -15.30
CA GLN A 327 -20.58 41.26 -15.43
C GLN A 327 -20.73 42.73 -15.88
N THR A 328 -19.78 43.59 -15.50
CA THR A 328 -19.77 45.01 -15.89
C THR A 328 -19.01 45.26 -17.21
N GLY A 329 -18.49 44.22 -17.86
CA GLY A 329 -17.68 44.34 -19.08
C GLY A 329 -16.27 44.84 -18.85
N ALA A 330 -15.80 44.91 -17.59
CA ALA A 330 -14.45 45.35 -17.22
C ALA A 330 -13.42 44.22 -17.15
N ALA A 331 -13.82 42.97 -17.29
CA ALA A 331 -12.94 41.80 -17.47
C ALA A 331 -13.35 41.03 -18.73
N SER A 332 -12.39 40.40 -19.40
CA SER A 332 -12.63 39.53 -20.56
C SER A 332 -13.18 38.17 -20.13
N GLN A 333 -13.81 37.45 -21.07
CA GLN A 333 -14.23 36.08 -20.86
C GLN A 333 -13.03 35.16 -20.56
N LEU A 334 -11.89 35.37 -21.20
CA LEU A 334 -10.68 34.57 -20.95
C LEU A 334 -10.13 34.80 -19.53
N GLU A 335 -10.15 36.05 -19.03
CA GLU A 335 -9.78 36.37 -17.66
C GLU A 335 -10.71 35.68 -16.65
N TYR A 336 -12.01 35.68 -16.89
CA TYR A 336 -12.98 34.97 -16.05
C TYR A 336 -12.77 33.44 -16.07
N LEU A 337 -12.52 32.84 -17.25
CA LEU A 337 -12.25 31.41 -17.38
C LEU A 337 -10.94 31.02 -16.66
N GLN A 338 -9.90 31.84 -16.80
CA GLN A 338 -8.63 31.61 -16.09
C GLN A 338 -8.84 31.60 -14.57
N GLU A 339 -9.61 32.55 -14.05
CA GLU A 339 -9.85 32.66 -12.62
C GLU A 339 -10.77 31.55 -12.12
N SER A 340 -11.74 31.13 -12.93
CA SER A 340 -12.57 29.96 -12.61
C SER A 340 -11.72 28.69 -12.53
N TYR A 341 -10.78 28.50 -13.45
CA TYR A 341 -9.81 27.38 -13.38
C TYR A 341 -8.92 27.47 -12.15
N ASN A 342 -8.42 28.67 -11.77
CA ASN A 342 -7.64 28.88 -10.58
C ASN A 342 -8.43 28.44 -9.34
N MET A 343 -9.71 28.80 -9.24
CA MET A 343 -10.58 28.38 -8.15
C MET A 343 -10.79 26.87 -8.11
N SER A 344 -11.03 26.22 -9.25
CA SER A 344 -11.13 24.77 -9.35
C SER A 344 -9.82 24.09 -8.92
N SER A 345 -8.69 24.64 -9.32
CA SER A 345 -7.36 24.19 -8.88
C SER A 345 -7.20 24.27 -7.34
N ARG A 346 -7.71 25.34 -6.71
CA ARG A 346 -7.71 25.47 -5.23
C ARG A 346 -8.66 24.48 -4.56
N ASN A 347 -9.84 24.23 -5.13
CA ASN A 347 -10.77 23.22 -4.63
C ASN A 347 -10.13 21.83 -4.67
N THR A 348 -9.55 21.45 -5.81
CA THR A 348 -8.82 20.19 -5.99
C THR A 348 -7.65 20.08 -5.00
N ALA A 349 -6.92 21.18 -4.78
CA ALA A 349 -5.82 21.20 -3.80
C ALA A 349 -6.28 20.94 -2.36
N VAL A 350 -7.44 21.46 -1.95
CA VAL A 350 -8.03 21.18 -0.63
C VAL A 350 -8.40 19.69 -0.51
N GLU A 351 -9.10 19.14 -1.50
CA GLU A 351 -9.50 17.74 -1.49
C GLU A 351 -8.28 16.80 -1.54
N THR A 352 -7.28 17.12 -2.35
CA THR A 352 -6.01 16.35 -2.39
C THR A 352 -5.26 16.43 -1.06
N ALA A 353 -5.23 17.60 -0.41
CA ALA A 353 -4.62 17.76 0.90
C ALA A 353 -5.38 16.99 2.00
N ALA A 354 -6.72 16.93 1.94
CA ALA A 354 -7.53 16.11 2.83
C ALA A 354 -7.22 14.60 2.65
N LEU A 355 -7.09 14.14 1.41
CA LEU A 355 -6.70 12.76 1.11
C LEU A 355 -5.25 12.46 1.54
N SER A 356 -4.34 13.43 1.42
CA SER A 356 -2.97 13.30 1.91
C SER A 356 -2.93 13.21 3.44
N LEU A 357 -3.80 13.96 4.13
CA LEU A 357 -3.97 13.87 5.58
C LEU A 357 -4.51 12.49 5.99
N LEU A 358 -5.49 11.94 5.26
CA LEU A 358 -5.99 10.59 5.49
C LEU A 358 -4.89 9.54 5.28
N SER A 359 -4.08 9.68 4.23
CA SER A 359 -2.94 8.78 3.97
C SER A 359 -1.91 8.81 5.11
N ALA A 360 -1.56 10.01 5.62
CA ALA A 360 -0.66 10.16 6.75
C ALA A 360 -1.25 9.58 8.04
N TRP A 361 -2.56 9.75 8.26
CA TRP A 361 -3.29 9.19 9.39
C TRP A 361 -3.26 7.65 9.36
N GLU A 362 -3.63 7.02 8.24
CA GLU A 362 -3.61 5.56 8.09
C GLU A 362 -2.19 4.99 8.26
N THR A 363 -1.19 5.67 7.73
CA THR A 363 0.22 5.28 7.88
C THR A 363 0.67 5.36 9.35
N TYR A 364 0.27 6.42 10.06
CA TYR A 364 0.55 6.56 11.49
C TYR A 364 -0.17 5.48 12.32
N GLN A 365 -1.47 5.28 12.08
CA GLN A 365 -2.25 4.25 12.77
C GLN A 365 -1.75 2.84 12.47
N GLY A 366 -1.40 2.55 11.22
CA GLY A 366 -0.78 1.29 10.84
C GLY A 366 0.52 1.03 11.61
N ALA A 367 1.35 2.05 11.78
CA ALA A 367 2.59 1.95 12.54
C ALA A 367 2.34 1.69 14.04
N VAL A 368 1.40 2.40 14.66
CA VAL A 368 1.00 2.17 16.08
C VAL A 368 0.44 0.77 16.27
N ASN A 369 -0.25 0.23 15.26
CA ASN A 369 -0.89 -1.09 15.30
C ASN A 369 0.03 -2.24 14.85
N GLY A 370 1.33 -2.00 14.68
CA GLY A 370 2.31 -3.07 14.52
C GLY A 370 3.16 -3.01 13.25
N LEU A 371 2.89 -2.06 12.35
CA LEU A 371 3.61 -1.89 11.07
C LEU A 371 4.70 -0.81 11.10
N ALA A 372 5.10 -0.33 12.29
CA ALA A 372 6.24 0.57 12.39
C ALA A 372 7.52 -0.13 11.88
N SER A 373 8.37 0.62 11.16
CA SER A 373 9.62 0.09 10.63
C SER A 373 10.59 -0.25 11.76
N ALA A 374 11.04 -1.51 11.79
CA ALA A 374 12.07 -1.99 12.69
C ALA A 374 13.49 -1.82 12.10
N SER A 375 13.62 -1.40 10.85
CA SER A 375 14.90 -1.10 10.20
C SER A 375 15.19 0.40 10.26
N ALA A 376 16.47 0.77 10.37
CA ALA A 376 16.88 2.16 10.29
C ALA A 376 16.40 2.79 8.96
N SER A 377 15.78 3.95 9.04
CA SER A 377 15.48 4.76 7.85
C SER A 377 16.81 5.22 7.26
N SER A 378 17.09 4.77 6.04
CA SER A 378 18.25 5.18 5.24
C SER A 378 18.12 6.63 4.75
#